data_e47c937a4dd9f75e08b074aecaf7cba1
#
_entry.id   e47c937a4dd9f75e08b074aecaf7cba1
#
_cell.length_a   1.000
_cell.length_b   1.000
_cell.length_c   1.000
_cell.angle_alpha   90.00
_cell.angle_beta   90.00
_cell.angle_gamma   90.00
#
_symmetry.space_group_name_H-M   'P 1'
#
loop_
_entity.id
_entity.type
_entity.pdbx_description
1 polymer ?
#
loop_
_entity_poly.entity_id
_entity_poly.type
_entity_poly.pdbx_seq_one_letter_code
_entity_poly.pdbx_strand_id
1 'polypeptide(L)'
;MSSMRFPSREEVEKVRNEYPKGCRVVLERMDDMQAPQIGTEGTVRGVDDTGSIMVKWDNGSSLHVVYGEDQCRKNSVDEVQ
;
A
#
# COMPACT_ATOMS: atom_id res chain seq x y z
N MET A 1 -2.00 -2.17 -26.85
CA MET A 1 -2.60 -1.44 -26.08
C MET A 1 -1.96 -1.22 -24.80
N SER A 2 -1.94 -0.16 -24.35
CA SER A 2 -1.27 0.16 -23.16
C SER A 2 -1.85 -0.51 -21.98
N SER A 3 -1.09 -1.00 -21.14
CA SER A 3 -1.57 -1.58 -19.98
C SER A 3 -1.52 -0.64 -18.82
N MET A 4 -1.01 0.56 -19.00
CA MET A 4 -0.93 1.42 -17.90
C MET A 4 -2.28 1.91 -17.57
N ARG A 5 -2.73 1.77 -16.39
CA ARG A 5 -3.98 2.24 -15.97
C ARG A 5 -3.83 3.06 -14.74
N PHE A 6 -4.37 4.24 -14.75
CA PHE A 6 -4.40 5.06 -13.57
C PHE A 6 -5.79 4.98 -12.98
N PRO A 7 -5.94 4.89 -11.70
CA PRO A 7 -7.25 4.80 -11.09
C PRO A 7 -8.00 6.10 -11.29
N SER A 8 -9.31 6.02 -11.31
CA SER A 8 -10.16 7.20 -11.37
C SER A 8 -10.08 7.88 -10.02
N ARG A 9 -10.62 9.11 -9.97
CA ARG A 9 -10.64 9.82 -8.72
C ARG A 9 -11.42 9.05 -7.68
N GLU A 10 -12.51 8.38 -8.08
CA GLU A 10 -13.30 7.62 -7.16
C GLU A 10 -12.51 6.43 -6.63
N GLU A 11 -11.70 5.81 -7.46
CA GLU A 11 -10.91 4.68 -7.02
C GLU A 11 -9.84 5.13 -6.05
N VAL A 12 -9.24 6.29 -6.28
CA VAL A 12 -8.24 6.82 -5.37
C VAL A 12 -8.88 7.12 -4.02
N GLU A 13 -10.09 7.68 -4.03
CA GLU A 13 -10.78 7.97 -2.79
C GLU A 13 -11.10 6.69 -2.02
N LYS A 14 -11.44 5.63 -2.72
CA LYS A 14 -11.70 4.38 -2.05
C LYS A 14 -10.44 3.85 -1.39
N VAL A 15 -9.31 3.92 -2.07
CA VAL A 15 -8.06 3.47 -1.51
C VAL A 15 -7.72 4.33 -0.29
N ARG A 16 -7.93 5.64 -0.39
CA ARG A 16 -7.62 6.52 0.72
C ARG A 16 -8.47 6.19 1.93
N ASN A 17 -9.73 5.87 1.71
CA ASN A 17 -10.61 5.55 2.81
C ASN A 17 -10.29 4.18 3.42
N GLU A 18 -9.83 3.27 2.59
CA GLU A 18 -9.52 1.94 3.08
C GLU A 18 -8.18 1.90 3.79
N TYR A 19 -7.24 2.75 3.39
CA TYR A 19 -5.90 2.76 3.99
C TYR A 19 -5.59 4.14 4.55
N PRO A 20 -6.25 4.52 5.64
CA PRO A 20 -6.02 5.85 6.21
C PRO A 20 -4.64 5.96 6.82
N LYS A 21 -4.12 7.17 6.90
CA LYS A 21 -2.84 7.43 7.47
C LYS A 21 -2.76 6.83 8.85
N GLY A 22 -1.71 6.14 9.13
CA GLY A 22 -1.48 5.53 10.44
C GLY A 22 -1.88 4.08 10.53
N CYS A 23 -2.61 3.54 9.54
CA CYS A 23 -3.01 2.15 9.67
C CYS A 23 -1.85 1.25 9.35
N ARG A 24 -1.89 0.04 9.87
CA ARG A 24 -0.81 -0.93 9.66
C ARG A 24 -1.15 -1.83 8.49
N VAL A 25 -0.14 -2.16 7.71
CA VAL A 25 -0.31 -3.01 6.54
C VAL A 25 0.80 -4.06 6.50
N VAL A 26 0.55 -5.10 5.73
CA VAL A 26 1.52 -6.17 5.53
C VAL A 26 1.75 -6.31 4.05
N LEU A 27 2.99 -6.36 3.60
CA LEU A 27 3.32 -6.45 2.18
C LEU A 27 2.99 -7.85 1.67
N GLU A 28 2.21 -7.90 0.58
CA GLU A 28 1.86 -9.16 -0.03
C GLU A 28 2.52 -9.37 -1.37
N ARG A 29 2.81 -8.33 -2.11
CA ARG A 29 3.43 -8.49 -3.42
C ARG A 29 4.13 -7.21 -3.84
N MET A 30 5.36 -7.31 -4.19
CA MET A 30 6.10 -6.18 -4.75
C MET A 30 7.27 -6.75 -5.53
N ASP A 31 7.25 -6.56 -6.85
CA ASP A 31 8.22 -7.14 -7.70
C ASP A 31 9.31 -6.14 -8.00
N ASP A 32 10.12 -5.81 -7.04
CA ASP A 32 11.13 -4.79 -7.16
C ASP A 32 12.35 -5.32 -6.43
N MET A 33 13.52 -5.10 -6.98
CA MET A 33 14.75 -5.60 -6.39
C MET A 33 14.99 -5.04 -5.01
N GLN A 34 14.48 -3.87 -4.72
CA GLN A 34 14.67 -3.28 -3.42
C GLN A 34 13.46 -3.42 -2.51
N ALA A 35 12.54 -4.27 -2.88
CA ALA A 35 11.34 -4.44 -2.10
C ALA A 35 11.64 -5.08 -0.75
N PRO A 36 10.89 -4.71 0.28
CA PRO A 36 10.98 -5.46 1.54
C PRO A 36 10.53 -6.90 1.30
N GLN A 37 10.86 -7.77 2.20
CA GLN A 37 10.41 -9.13 2.08
C GLN A 37 8.90 -9.18 2.22
N ILE A 38 8.27 -10.12 1.53
CA ILE A 38 6.85 -10.34 1.67
C ILE A 38 6.57 -10.66 3.14
N GLY A 39 5.54 -10.09 3.69
CA GLY A 39 5.20 -10.23 5.11
C GLY A 39 5.73 -9.10 5.97
N THR A 40 6.53 -8.20 5.40
CA THR A 40 7.02 -7.06 6.16
C THR A 40 5.85 -6.15 6.48
N GLU A 41 5.81 -5.63 7.68
CA GLU A 41 4.74 -4.73 8.08
C GLU A 41 5.18 -3.28 7.95
N GLY A 42 4.23 -2.42 7.86
CA GLY A 42 4.53 -1.00 7.78
C GLY A 42 3.35 -0.15 8.20
N THR A 43 3.55 1.15 8.21
CA THR A 43 2.52 2.11 8.59
C THR A 43 2.21 3.01 7.41
N VAL A 44 0.94 3.15 7.08
CA VAL A 44 0.53 3.98 5.96
C VAL A 44 0.76 5.44 6.29
N ARG A 45 1.38 6.16 5.35
CA ARG A 45 1.61 7.58 5.52
C ARG A 45 0.60 8.39 4.71
N GLY A 46 -0.09 7.77 3.80
CA GLY A 46 -1.11 8.43 2.98
C GLY A 46 -1.25 7.71 1.66
N VAL A 47 -2.08 8.25 0.79
CA VAL A 47 -2.29 7.69 -0.55
C VAL A 47 -2.15 8.85 -1.50
N ASP A 48 -1.33 8.70 -2.53
CA ASP A 48 -1.09 9.81 -3.45
C ASP A 48 -2.16 9.82 -4.55
N ASP A 49 -2.07 10.79 -5.44
CA ASP A 49 -3.09 10.97 -6.45
C ASP A 49 -3.11 9.87 -7.49
N THR A 50 -2.11 9.03 -7.55
CA THR A 50 -2.09 7.91 -8.46
C THR A 50 -2.65 6.66 -7.80
N GLY A 51 -3.13 6.77 -6.57
CA GLY A 51 -3.69 5.63 -5.86
C GLY A 51 -2.63 4.76 -5.20
N SER A 52 -1.38 5.19 -5.21
CA SER A 52 -0.33 4.41 -4.56
C SER A 52 -0.32 4.69 -3.07
N ILE A 53 -0.13 3.65 -2.28
CA ILE A 53 -0.15 3.78 -0.84
C ILE A 53 1.28 4.05 -0.39
N MET A 54 1.49 5.17 0.26
CA MET A 54 2.79 5.55 0.75
C MET A 54 2.96 4.91 2.12
N VAL A 55 3.95 4.05 2.26
CA VAL A 55 4.13 3.26 3.47
C VAL A 55 5.53 3.44 4.00
N LYS A 56 5.65 3.53 5.30
CA LYS A 56 6.95 3.45 5.95
C LYS A 56 7.04 2.04 6.48
N TRP A 57 7.87 1.22 5.85
CA TRP A 57 8.00 -0.18 6.23
C TRP A 57 8.89 -0.30 7.46
N ASP A 58 8.62 -1.27 8.29
CA ASP A 58 9.34 -1.42 9.55
C ASP A 58 10.82 -1.73 9.34
N ASN A 59 11.19 -2.21 8.16
CA ASN A 59 12.60 -2.48 7.88
C ASN A 59 13.34 -1.23 7.40
N GLY A 60 12.68 -0.08 7.39
CA GLY A 60 13.31 1.17 6.98
C GLY A 60 13.03 1.59 5.55
N SER A 61 12.45 0.71 4.75
CA SER A 61 12.15 1.06 3.37
C SER A 61 10.94 1.99 3.32
N SER A 62 10.87 2.81 2.28
CA SER A 62 9.73 3.67 2.09
C SER A 62 9.15 3.52 0.69
N LEU A 63 9.30 2.35 0.07
CA LEU A 63 8.74 2.15 -1.25
C LEU A 63 7.22 2.14 -1.18
N HIS A 64 6.60 2.80 -2.15
CA HIS A 64 5.14 2.87 -2.19
C HIS A 64 4.56 1.58 -2.74
N VAL A 65 3.34 1.27 -2.36
CA VAL A 65 2.59 0.14 -2.94
C VAL A 65 1.86 0.71 -4.14
N VAL A 66 2.32 0.38 -5.33
CA VAL A 66 1.82 0.99 -6.56
C VAL A 66 0.51 0.35 -6.99
N TYR A 67 -0.48 1.21 -7.25
CA TYR A 67 -1.81 0.74 -7.59
C TYR A 67 -1.73 -0.15 -8.82
N GLY A 68 -2.33 -1.32 -8.73
CA GLY A 68 -2.36 -2.23 -9.88
C GLY A 68 -1.13 -3.10 -10.06
N GLU A 69 -0.05 -2.83 -9.33
CA GLU A 69 1.16 -3.60 -9.48
C GLU A 69 1.57 -4.30 -8.20
N ASP A 70 1.49 -3.61 -7.09
CA ASP A 70 1.92 -4.15 -5.82
C ASP A 70 0.70 -4.39 -4.94
N GLN A 71 0.83 -5.21 -3.93
CA GLN A 71 -0.31 -5.50 -3.07
C GLN A 71 0.10 -5.53 -1.61
N CYS A 72 -0.75 -4.99 -0.78
CA CYS A 72 -0.61 -5.12 0.66
C CYS A 72 -2.00 -5.34 1.24
N ARG A 73 -2.08 -5.73 2.48
CA ARG A 73 -3.36 -5.86 3.14
C ARG A 73 -3.26 -5.21 4.50
N LYS A 74 -4.40 -4.86 5.05
CA LYS A 74 -4.39 -4.26 6.37
C LYS A 74 -4.09 -5.33 7.41
N ASN A 75 -3.31 -4.95 8.40
CA ASN A 75 -3.02 -5.84 9.48
C ASN A 75 -4.05 -5.53 10.57
N SER A 76 -5.07 -6.34 10.70
CA SER A 76 -6.14 -6.05 11.62
C SER A 76 -6.12 -6.99 12.79
N VAL A 77 -4.98 -7.49 13.11
CA VAL A 77 -4.86 -8.39 14.21
C VAL A 77 -5.35 -7.81 15.47
N ASP A 78 -5.36 -6.54 15.58
CA ASP A 78 -5.74 -5.97 16.82
C ASP A 78 -7.20 -5.91 16.98
N GLU A 79 -7.97 -6.33 16.11
CA GLU A 79 -9.29 -6.27 16.26
C GLU A 79 -9.85 -7.24 17.09
N VAL A 80 -9.28 -7.92 17.71
CA VAL A 80 -9.82 -8.79 18.47
C VAL A 80 -10.56 -8.50 19.38
N GLN A 81 -11.00 -8.46 19.68
CA GLN A 81 -11.65 -8.01 20.58
C GLN A 81 -12.05 -8.52 21.21
#